data_b7d6939b6ae72410c9d885284e629ef0
#
_entry.id   b7d6939b6ae72410c9d885284e629ef0
#
_cell.length_a   1.000
_cell.length_b   1.000
_cell.length_c   1.000
_cell.angle_alpha   90.00
_cell.angle_beta   90.00
_cell.angle_gamma   90.00
#
_symmetry.space_group_name_H-M   'P 1'
#
loop_
_entity.id
_entity.type
_entity.pdbx_description
1 polymer ?
#
loop_
_entity_poly.entity_id
_entity_poly.type
_entity_poly.pdbx_seq_one_letter_code
_entity_poly.pdbx_strand_id
1 'polypeptide(L)'
;YQVSRNTIRNAIRTLKKQGTLFSIQGSGVFVRHTRDDDSLWMNGSRGITENAPRHKITTDVKGFHIMMAGEELSKRMQCELTTPIYYIERIRKMDGVPMAIEYTYYNKDLIPSLDRRIASQSIYTYIKNDLKLSIGFADKYFHVKKLSAQEAAILGLEEGSPALEVEDYVHLSNGQLFNVSRIVYNYKTTHFYASNVD
;
A
#
# COMPACT_ATOMS: atom_id res chain seq x y z
N TYR A 1 -11.05 12.36 -30.36
CA TYR A 1 -10.38 12.93 -29.17
C TYR A 1 -9.39 14.07 -29.49
N GLN A 2 -9.13 14.40 -30.74
CA GLN A 2 -8.22 15.47 -31.21
C GLN A 2 -6.86 15.53 -30.47
N VAL A 3 -6.27 14.38 -30.19
CA VAL A 3 -4.98 14.23 -29.51
C VAL A 3 -3.93 13.58 -30.41
N SER A 4 -2.66 13.80 -30.11
CA SER A 4 -1.56 13.24 -30.91
C SER A 4 -1.49 11.70 -30.79
N ARG A 5 -0.93 11.05 -31.83
CA ARG A 5 -0.66 9.59 -31.79
C ARG A 5 0.22 9.18 -30.60
N ASN A 6 1.15 10.05 -30.20
CA ASN A 6 2.02 9.79 -29.05
C ASN A 6 1.24 9.82 -27.73
N THR A 7 0.27 10.72 -27.59
CA THR A 7 -0.62 10.79 -26.43
C THR A 7 -1.40 9.48 -26.29
N ILE A 8 -1.98 8.97 -27.40
CA ILE A 8 -2.70 7.70 -27.41
C ILE A 8 -1.77 6.53 -27.06
N ARG A 9 -0.57 6.47 -27.65
CA ARG A 9 0.41 5.41 -27.33
C ARG A 9 0.82 5.42 -25.86
N ASN A 10 1.02 6.59 -25.27
CA ASN A 10 1.33 6.72 -23.85
C ASN A 10 0.18 6.28 -22.96
N ALA A 11 -1.05 6.65 -23.30
CA ALA A 11 -2.26 6.19 -22.59
C ALA A 11 -2.39 4.65 -22.66
N ILE A 12 -2.23 4.05 -23.85
CA ILE A 12 -2.24 2.59 -24.01
C ILE A 12 -1.13 1.94 -23.18
N ARG A 13 0.09 2.49 -23.18
CA ARG A 13 1.21 1.98 -22.39
C ARG A 13 0.89 2.01 -20.89
N THR A 14 0.30 3.09 -20.41
CA THR A 14 -0.13 3.22 -19.01
C THR A 14 -1.18 2.19 -18.65
N LEU A 15 -2.22 2.03 -19.46
CA LEU A 15 -3.28 1.06 -19.25
C LEU A 15 -2.78 -0.40 -19.34
N LYS A 16 -1.80 -0.66 -20.22
CA LYS A 16 -1.11 -1.97 -20.26
C LYS A 16 -0.35 -2.24 -18.96
N LYS A 17 0.45 -1.28 -18.47
CA LYS A 17 1.15 -1.41 -17.18
C LYS A 17 0.19 -1.62 -16.00
N GLN A 18 -1.03 -1.10 -16.10
CA GLN A 18 -2.09 -1.32 -15.12
C GLN A 18 -2.81 -2.67 -15.30
N GLY A 19 -2.47 -3.46 -16.32
CA GLY A 19 -3.13 -4.73 -16.62
C GLY A 19 -4.55 -4.60 -17.20
N THR A 20 -4.98 -3.39 -17.55
CA THR A 20 -6.31 -3.15 -18.14
C THR A 20 -6.35 -3.50 -19.63
N LEU A 21 -5.23 -3.32 -20.32
CA LEU A 21 -5.08 -3.65 -21.74
C LEU A 21 -3.98 -4.68 -21.97
N PHE A 22 -4.11 -5.44 -23.04
CA PHE A 22 -3.04 -6.30 -23.56
C PHE A 22 -2.94 -6.16 -25.08
N SER A 23 -1.77 -6.50 -25.65
CA SER A 23 -1.56 -6.48 -27.11
C SER A 23 -1.34 -7.87 -27.63
N ILE A 24 -1.93 -8.15 -28.79
CA ILE A 24 -1.62 -9.32 -29.59
C ILE A 24 -0.89 -8.80 -30.84
N GLN A 25 0.31 -9.31 -31.06
CA GLN A 25 1.12 -8.92 -32.22
C GLN A 25 0.35 -9.19 -33.52
N GLY A 26 0.27 -8.19 -34.39
CA GLY A 26 -0.47 -8.27 -35.65
C GLY A 26 -1.99 -8.10 -35.53
N SER A 27 -2.58 -8.18 -34.34
CA SER A 27 -4.04 -8.15 -34.16
C SER A 27 -4.54 -6.88 -33.48
N GLY A 28 -3.70 -6.22 -32.64
CA GLY A 28 -4.08 -4.95 -32.01
C GLY A 28 -4.00 -4.94 -30.49
N VAL A 29 -4.75 -4.00 -29.90
CA VAL A 29 -4.84 -3.80 -28.44
C VAL A 29 -6.25 -4.11 -27.98
N PHE A 30 -6.36 -4.92 -26.95
CA PHE A 30 -7.62 -5.43 -26.42
C PHE A 30 -7.82 -5.08 -24.95
N VAL A 31 -9.05 -4.94 -24.51
CA VAL A 31 -9.41 -4.80 -23.10
C VAL A 31 -9.33 -6.17 -22.44
N ARG A 32 -8.63 -6.23 -21.32
CA ARG A 32 -8.55 -7.45 -20.52
C ARG A 32 -9.81 -7.58 -19.66
N HIS A 33 -10.49 -8.69 -19.82
CA HIS A 33 -11.52 -9.10 -18.86
C HIS A 33 -10.83 -9.64 -17.61
N THR A 34 -10.67 -8.79 -16.60
CA THR A 34 -10.31 -9.25 -15.26
C THR A 34 -11.57 -9.80 -14.59
N ARG A 35 -11.41 -10.80 -13.73
CA ARG A 35 -12.51 -11.17 -12.84
C ARG A 35 -12.92 -9.92 -12.08
N ASP A 36 -14.19 -9.63 -12.09
CA ASP A 36 -14.78 -8.53 -11.36
C ASP A 36 -15.04 -9.00 -9.93
N ASP A 37 -13.95 -9.21 -9.20
CA ASP A 37 -13.98 -9.65 -7.83
C ASP A 37 -13.55 -8.50 -6.91
N ASP A 38 -13.88 -8.63 -5.64
CA ASP A 38 -13.58 -7.68 -4.58
C ASP A 38 -12.11 -7.77 -4.12
N SER A 39 -11.20 -8.17 -5.00
CA SER A 39 -9.79 -8.38 -4.69
C SER A 39 -9.05 -7.05 -4.53
N LEU A 40 -8.14 -7.00 -3.56
CA LEU A 40 -7.17 -5.93 -3.42
C LEU A 40 -6.06 -6.07 -4.47
N TRP A 41 -5.79 -5.00 -5.16
CA TRP A 41 -4.74 -4.97 -6.18
C TRP A 41 -3.37 -4.84 -5.52
N MET A 42 -2.47 -5.78 -5.83
CA MET A 42 -1.11 -5.79 -5.28
C MET A 42 -0.08 -5.12 -6.20
N ASN A 43 -0.47 -4.75 -7.42
CA ASN A 43 0.43 -4.12 -8.38
C ASN A 43 0.59 -2.62 -8.09
N GLY A 44 1.85 -2.18 -8.09
CA GLY A 44 2.22 -0.77 -7.94
C GLY A 44 2.22 -0.26 -6.50
N SER A 45 2.54 1.03 -6.36
CA SER A 45 2.71 1.72 -5.08
C SER A 45 1.43 2.47 -4.69
N ARG A 46 0.31 1.75 -4.62
CA ARG A 46 -0.99 2.30 -4.21
C ARG A 46 -1.27 1.92 -2.75
N GLY A 47 -1.85 2.86 -2.00
CA GLY A 47 -2.35 2.56 -0.67
C GLY A 47 -3.60 1.67 -0.70
N ILE A 48 -3.93 1.04 0.44
CA ILE A 48 -5.11 0.16 0.56
C ILE A 48 -6.39 0.85 0.07
N THR A 49 -6.58 2.12 0.37
CA THR A 49 -7.78 2.88 -0.04
C THR A 49 -7.90 2.99 -1.57
N GLU A 50 -6.79 3.18 -2.28
CA GLU A 50 -6.79 3.23 -3.75
C GLU A 50 -6.94 1.83 -4.38
N ASN A 51 -6.56 0.78 -3.64
CA ASN A 51 -6.62 -0.61 -4.11
C ASN A 51 -7.99 -1.26 -3.92
N ALA A 52 -8.91 -0.63 -3.18
CA ALA A 52 -10.27 -1.11 -2.93
C ALA A 52 -11.33 -0.07 -3.34
N PRO A 53 -11.43 0.32 -4.61
CA PRO A 53 -12.27 1.45 -5.04
C PRO A 53 -13.78 1.20 -4.88
N ARG A 54 -14.21 -0.05 -4.70
CA ARG A 54 -15.61 -0.45 -4.53
C ARG A 54 -16.04 -0.54 -3.08
N HIS A 55 -15.10 -0.45 -2.15
CA HIS A 55 -15.33 -0.63 -0.73
C HIS A 55 -15.12 0.66 0.05
N LYS A 56 -15.87 0.82 1.12
CA LYS A 56 -15.65 1.89 2.08
C LYS A 56 -14.55 1.50 3.04
N ILE A 57 -13.35 2.05 2.83
CA ILE A 57 -12.22 1.85 3.73
C ILE A 57 -12.24 2.92 4.83
N THR A 58 -12.26 2.47 6.08
CA THR A 58 -12.14 3.33 7.27
C THR A 58 -10.92 2.95 8.08
N THR A 59 -10.44 3.87 8.92
CA THR A 59 -9.17 3.73 9.65
C THR A 59 -9.34 4.14 11.09
N ASP A 60 -9.00 3.23 12.02
CA ASP A 60 -8.84 3.53 13.44
C ASP A 60 -7.34 3.65 13.76
N VAL A 61 -6.88 4.83 14.14
CA VAL A 61 -5.48 5.05 14.56
C VAL A 61 -5.32 4.63 16.02
N LYS A 62 -4.60 3.57 16.28
CA LYS A 62 -4.32 3.02 17.62
C LYS A 62 -3.07 3.64 18.23
N GLY A 63 -1.97 3.70 17.47
CA GLY A 63 -0.71 4.30 17.88
C GLY A 63 -0.29 5.42 16.93
N PHE A 64 0.27 6.49 17.48
CA PHE A 64 0.92 7.55 16.72
C PHE A 64 1.92 8.27 17.62
N HIS A 65 3.21 8.13 17.34
CA HIS A 65 4.28 8.85 18.04
C HIS A 65 5.49 9.04 17.14
N ILE A 66 6.42 9.88 17.58
CA ILE A 66 7.71 10.09 16.94
C ILE A 66 8.76 9.38 17.78
N MET A 67 9.67 8.68 17.10
CA MET A 67 10.81 8.01 17.71
C MET A 67 12.06 8.21 16.86
N MET A 68 13.24 7.94 17.39
CA MET A 68 14.46 7.83 16.59
C MET A 68 14.52 6.45 15.94
N ALA A 69 15.14 6.36 14.76
CA ALA A 69 15.27 5.10 14.03
C ALA A 69 15.98 4.00 14.84
N GLY A 70 17.06 4.36 15.53
CA GLY A 70 17.88 3.38 16.26
C GLY A 70 18.55 2.37 15.31
N GLU A 71 19.20 1.33 15.87
CA GLU A 71 20.04 0.41 15.09
C GLU A 71 19.24 -0.45 14.09
N GLU A 72 18.11 -0.98 14.51
CA GLU A 72 17.32 -1.91 13.68
C GLU A 72 16.62 -1.17 12.55
N LEU A 73 15.87 -0.12 12.89
CA LEU A 73 15.04 0.58 11.91
C LEU A 73 15.87 1.42 10.95
N SER A 74 17.04 1.96 11.39
CA SER A 74 17.96 2.69 10.50
C SER A 74 18.47 1.81 9.35
N LYS A 75 18.79 0.54 9.64
CA LYS A 75 19.19 -0.44 8.61
C LYS A 75 18.06 -0.74 7.64
N ARG A 76 16.85 -0.94 8.18
CA ARG A 76 15.66 -1.24 7.35
C ARG A 76 15.22 -0.05 6.50
N MET A 77 15.31 1.16 7.05
CA MET A 77 14.89 2.40 6.37
C MET A 77 16.02 3.12 5.63
N GLN A 78 17.25 2.55 5.66
CA GLN A 78 18.44 3.13 4.99
C GLN A 78 18.65 4.59 5.39
N CYS A 79 18.60 4.89 6.69
CA CYS A 79 18.72 6.24 7.25
C CYS A 79 19.66 6.25 8.46
N GLU A 80 19.94 7.44 8.99
CA GLU A 80 20.78 7.61 10.18
C GLU A 80 20.08 7.10 11.45
N LEU A 81 20.86 6.69 12.46
CA LEU A 81 20.34 6.23 13.76
C LEU A 81 19.43 7.26 14.44
N THR A 82 19.73 8.53 14.22
CA THR A 82 19.06 9.70 14.81
C THR A 82 17.94 10.25 13.95
N THR A 83 17.67 9.65 12.79
CA THR A 83 16.57 10.09 11.92
C THR A 83 15.24 9.97 12.67
N PRO A 84 14.45 11.06 12.73
CA PRO A 84 13.13 11.01 13.35
C PRO A 84 12.15 10.25 12.48
N ILE A 85 11.42 9.32 13.09
CA ILE A 85 10.49 8.41 12.42
C ILE A 85 9.10 8.56 13.05
N TYR A 86 8.08 8.70 12.23
CA TYR A 86 6.71 8.51 12.67
C TYR A 86 6.41 7.01 12.75
N TYR A 87 6.07 6.52 13.92
CA TYR A 87 5.41 5.22 14.10
C TYR A 87 3.91 5.41 14.11
N ILE A 88 3.22 4.64 13.29
CA ILE A 88 1.76 4.69 13.16
C ILE A 88 1.20 3.27 13.17
N GLU A 89 0.31 2.99 14.13
CA GLU A 89 -0.45 1.75 14.18
C GLU A 89 -1.90 2.03 13.83
N ARG A 90 -2.44 1.27 12.85
CA ARG A 90 -3.80 1.46 12.35
C ARG A 90 -4.54 0.14 12.21
N ILE A 91 -5.83 0.15 12.51
CA ILE A 91 -6.74 -0.92 12.11
C ILE A 91 -7.50 -0.43 10.90
N ARG A 92 -7.39 -1.17 9.79
CA ARG A 92 -8.11 -0.88 8.56
C ARG A 92 -9.37 -1.73 8.51
N LYS A 93 -10.49 -1.09 8.22
CA LYS A 93 -11.78 -1.76 8.07
C LYS A 93 -12.28 -1.59 6.64
N MET A 94 -12.83 -2.65 6.10
CA MET A 94 -13.52 -2.68 4.81
C MET A 94 -14.99 -2.91 5.09
N ASP A 95 -15.83 -1.96 4.71
CA ASP A 95 -17.29 -1.96 4.96
C ASP A 95 -17.65 -2.22 6.44
N GLY A 96 -16.84 -1.65 7.35
CA GLY A 96 -17.01 -1.78 8.79
C GLY A 96 -16.32 -2.99 9.44
N VAL A 97 -15.85 -3.96 8.65
CA VAL A 97 -15.21 -5.19 9.15
C VAL A 97 -13.68 -5.01 9.20
N PRO A 98 -12.99 -5.37 10.31
CA PRO A 98 -11.54 -5.33 10.38
C PRO A 98 -10.90 -6.23 9.32
N MET A 99 -10.14 -5.62 8.40
CA MET A 99 -9.47 -6.32 7.30
C MET A 99 -7.97 -6.45 7.48
N ALA A 100 -7.34 -5.47 8.16
CA ALA A 100 -5.90 -5.46 8.35
C ALA A 100 -5.46 -4.64 9.57
N ILE A 101 -4.32 -5.03 10.14
CA ILE A 101 -3.56 -4.24 11.11
C ILE A 101 -2.31 -3.76 10.39
N GLU A 102 -2.07 -2.45 10.39
CA GLU A 102 -0.89 -1.83 9.79
C GLU A 102 0.04 -1.27 10.87
N TYR A 103 1.31 -1.63 10.82
CA TYR A 103 2.41 -1.05 11.59
C TYR A 103 3.33 -0.35 10.61
N THR A 104 3.37 0.97 10.65
CA THR A 104 3.99 1.77 9.59
C THR A 104 5.00 2.77 10.14
N TYR A 105 6.14 2.85 9.50
CA TYR A 105 7.23 3.76 9.82
C TYR A 105 7.45 4.73 8.66
N TYR A 106 7.33 6.04 8.91
CA TYR A 106 7.60 7.08 7.92
C TYR A 106 8.81 7.91 8.34
N ASN A 107 9.75 8.11 7.41
CA ASN A 107 10.86 9.03 7.62
C ASN A 107 10.30 10.46 7.67
N LYS A 108 10.42 11.11 8.86
CA LYS A 108 9.84 12.42 9.11
C LYS A 108 10.52 13.54 8.31
N ASP A 109 11.81 13.36 7.97
CA ASP A 109 12.54 14.36 7.19
C ASP A 109 12.09 14.37 5.72
N LEU A 110 11.63 13.21 5.21
CA LEU A 110 11.09 13.06 3.86
C LEU A 110 9.58 13.33 3.80
N ILE A 111 8.83 12.96 4.84
CA ILE A 111 7.38 13.14 4.91
C ILE A 111 7.05 13.99 6.15
N PRO A 112 7.18 15.31 6.05
CA PRO A 112 6.94 16.21 7.19
C PRO A 112 5.45 16.29 7.56
N SER A 113 5.19 16.79 8.78
CA SER A 113 3.86 17.26 9.22
C SER A 113 2.75 16.21 9.24
N LEU A 114 3.08 14.90 9.38
CA LEU A 114 2.06 13.89 9.67
C LEU A 114 1.49 14.11 11.07
N ASP A 115 0.17 13.98 11.19
CA ASP A 115 -0.57 14.01 12.44
C ASP A 115 -1.61 12.87 12.49
N ARG A 116 -2.29 12.72 13.63
CA ARG A 116 -3.33 11.67 13.79
C ARG A 116 -4.52 11.87 12.83
N ARG A 117 -4.85 13.11 12.47
CA ARG A 117 -5.93 13.43 11.53
C ARG A 117 -5.58 12.95 10.12
N ILE A 118 -4.35 13.23 9.66
CA ILE A 118 -3.85 12.72 8.37
C ILE A 118 -3.73 11.20 8.41
N ALA A 119 -3.24 10.63 9.52
CA ALA A 119 -3.11 9.19 9.70
C ALA A 119 -4.46 8.45 9.72
N SER A 120 -5.56 9.10 10.10
CA SER A 120 -6.91 8.53 10.02
C SER A 120 -7.49 8.49 8.60
N GLN A 121 -6.82 9.13 7.67
CA GLN A 121 -7.18 9.20 6.25
C GLN A 121 -6.17 8.43 5.38
N SER A 122 -6.12 8.73 4.09
CA SER A 122 -5.11 8.20 3.17
C SER A 122 -3.82 9.02 3.25
N ILE A 123 -2.79 8.48 3.91
CA ILE A 123 -1.46 9.11 3.97
C ILE A 123 -0.88 9.28 2.56
N TYR A 124 -1.11 8.33 1.65
CA TYR A 124 -0.63 8.43 0.27
C TYR A 124 -1.30 9.57 -0.50
N THR A 125 -2.57 9.86 -0.22
CA THR A 125 -3.25 11.02 -0.78
C THR A 125 -2.60 12.32 -0.28
N TYR A 126 -2.29 12.41 1.02
CA TYR A 126 -1.54 13.52 1.60
C TYR A 126 -0.17 13.69 0.93
N ILE A 127 0.61 12.62 0.78
CA ILE A 127 1.92 12.66 0.13
C ILE A 127 1.83 13.19 -1.31
N LYS A 128 0.85 12.70 -2.08
CA LYS A 128 0.68 13.08 -3.48
C LYS A 128 0.09 14.48 -3.65
N ASN A 129 -0.96 14.79 -2.88
CA ASN A 129 -1.78 15.99 -3.12
C ASN A 129 -1.31 17.20 -2.33
N ASP A 130 -0.88 17.03 -1.08
CA ASP A 130 -0.46 18.13 -0.23
C ASP A 130 1.05 18.38 -0.31
N LEU A 131 1.85 17.32 -0.19
CA LEU A 131 3.31 17.44 -0.28
C LEU A 131 3.83 17.50 -1.73
N LYS A 132 2.98 17.17 -2.74
CA LYS A 132 3.36 17.11 -4.16
C LYS A 132 4.53 16.16 -4.45
N LEU A 133 4.71 15.13 -3.60
CA LEU A 133 5.74 14.13 -3.79
C LEU A 133 5.22 12.98 -4.65
N SER A 134 6.08 12.47 -5.53
CA SER A 134 5.78 11.33 -6.39
C SER A 134 6.29 10.04 -5.76
N ILE A 135 5.38 9.09 -5.54
CA ILE A 135 5.74 7.73 -5.11
C ILE A 135 6.26 6.97 -6.33
N GLY A 136 7.45 6.39 -6.22
CA GLY A 136 8.14 5.71 -7.32
C GLY A 136 7.79 4.23 -7.40
N PHE A 137 8.33 3.43 -6.51
CA PHE A 137 8.17 1.98 -6.48
C PHE A 137 8.08 1.45 -5.04
N ALA A 138 7.64 0.21 -4.92
CA ALA A 138 7.58 -0.50 -3.65
C ALA A 138 8.03 -1.94 -3.84
N ASP A 139 8.87 -2.42 -2.94
CA ASP A 139 9.20 -3.83 -2.80
C ASP A 139 8.31 -4.45 -1.74
N LYS A 140 7.66 -5.56 -2.09
CA LYS A 140 6.71 -6.26 -1.22
C LYS A 140 7.19 -7.67 -0.93
N TYR A 141 7.28 -8.01 0.35
CA TYR A 141 7.58 -9.35 0.82
C TYR A 141 6.35 -9.96 1.47
N PHE A 142 5.99 -11.15 1.05
CA PHE A 142 4.79 -11.86 1.48
C PHE A 142 5.14 -13.01 2.40
N HIS A 143 4.58 -13.02 3.60
CA HIS A 143 4.79 -14.05 4.59
C HIS A 143 3.46 -14.62 5.05
N VAL A 144 3.41 -15.93 5.26
CA VAL A 144 2.28 -16.56 5.94
C VAL A 144 2.67 -16.81 7.38
N LYS A 145 1.83 -16.34 8.31
CA LYS A 145 2.06 -16.48 9.75
C LYS A 145 0.81 -16.96 10.48
N LYS A 146 0.97 -17.34 11.73
CA LYS A 146 -0.13 -17.51 12.68
C LYS A 146 -0.36 -16.22 13.44
N LEU A 147 -1.62 -15.84 13.65
CA LEU A 147 -1.98 -14.68 14.45
C LEU A 147 -1.65 -14.91 15.93
N SER A 148 -1.10 -13.87 16.56
CA SER A 148 -1.04 -13.78 18.02
C SER A 148 -2.44 -13.56 18.60
N ALA A 149 -2.61 -13.81 19.91
CA ALA A 149 -3.88 -13.55 20.61
C ALA A 149 -4.37 -12.10 20.42
N GLN A 150 -3.45 -11.13 20.47
CA GLN A 150 -3.77 -9.71 20.29
C GLN A 150 -4.22 -9.40 18.86
N GLU A 151 -3.49 -9.87 17.84
CA GLU A 151 -3.85 -9.66 16.44
C GLU A 151 -5.19 -10.34 16.11
N ALA A 152 -5.40 -11.55 16.61
CA ALA A 152 -6.63 -12.29 16.43
C ALA A 152 -7.85 -11.56 17.04
N ALA A 153 -7.72 -11.06 18.26
CA ALA A 153 -8.77 -10.28 18.92
C ALA A 153 -9.13 -9.01 18.10
N ILE A 154 -8.13 -8.30 17.56
CA ILE A 154 -8.35 -7.10 16.72
C ILE A 154 -9.08 -7.46 15.42
N LEU A 155 -8.70 -8.56 14.78
CA LEU A 155 -9.25 -8.98 13.49
C LEU A 155 -10.56 -9.77 13.61
N GLY A 156 -11.02 -10.09 14.83
CA GLY A 156 -12.20 -10.90 15.08
C GLY A 156 -12.01 -12.37 14.65
N LEU A 157 -10.80 -12.91 14.87
CA LEU A 157 -10.40 -14.27 14.52
C LEU A 157 -9.96 -15.04 15.77
N GLU A 158 -9.75 -16.34 15.64
CA GLU A 158 -9.17 -17.18 16.68
C GLU A 158 -7.65 -17.06 16.69
N GLU A 159 -7.04 -17.15 17.88
CA GLU A 159 -5.59 -17.23 18.02
C GLU A 159 -5.02 -18.40 17.22
N GLY A 160 -3.88 -18.18 16.58
CA GLY A 160 -3.25 -19.18 15.71
C GLY A 160 -3.90 -19.32 14.34
N SER A 161 -4.98 -18.58 14.02
CA SER A 161 -5.51 -18.51 12.65
C SER A 161 -4.43 -18.06 11.66
N PRO A 162 -4.47 -18.53 10.41
CA PRO A 162 -3.53 -18.09 9.39
C PRO A 162 -3.75 -16.61 9.04
N ALA A 163 -2.68 -15.92 8.71
CA ALA A 163 -2.73 -14.56 8.18
C ALA A 163 -1.66 -14.38 7.10
N LEU A 164 -1.97 -13.53 6.11
CA LEU A 164 -0.95 -13.00 5.23
C LEU A 164 -0.36 -11.77 5.88
N GLU A 165 0.96 -11.75 6.02
CA GLU A 165 1.71 -10.58 6.42
C GLU A 165 2.47 -10.05 5.20
N VAL A 166 2.34 -8.75 4.95
CA VAL A 166 3.04 -8.09 3.85
C VAL A 166 3.96 -7.03 4.44
N GLU A 167 5.25 -7.14 4.14
CA GLU A 167 6.20 -6.06 4.39
C GLU A 167 6.37 -5.23 3.13
N ASP A 168 6.18 -3.91 3.26
CA ASP A 168 6.35 -2.94 2.18
C ASP A 168 7.55 -2.03 2.45
N TYR A 169 8.40 -1.85 1.44
CA TYR A 169 9.49 -0.87 1.40
C TYR A 169 9.20 0.10 0.26
N VAL A 170 8.78 1.32 0.57
CA VAL A 170 8.22 2.25 -0.42
C VAL A 170 9.14 3.43 -0.64
N HIS A 171 9.46 3.69 -1.90
CA HIS A 171 10.40 4.70 -2.34
C HIS A 171 9.69 5.86 -3.06
N LEU A 172 10.19 7.07 -2.86
CA LEU A 172 9.87 8.21 -3.71
C LEU A 172 10.45 8.00 -5.11
N SER A 173 9.98 8.78 -6.09
CA SER A 173 10.47 8.71 -7.47
C SER A 173 11.95 9.08 -7.64
N ASN A 174 12.54 9.73 -6.64
CA ASN A 174 13.98 10.02 -6.58
C ASN A 174 14.81 8.86 -5.96
N GLY A 175 14.17 7.74 -5.61
CA GLY A 175 14.81 6.57 -5.03
C GLY A 175 14.93 6.58 -3.51
N GLN A 176 14.52 7.63 -2.81
CA GLN A 176 14.60 7.67 -1.35
C GLN A 176 13.54 6.78 -0.71
N LEU A 177 13.94 5.90 0.20
CA LEU A 177 13.06 5.05 1.00
C LEU A 177 12.40 5.89 2.09
N PHE A 178 11.11 6.14 1.97
CA PHE A 178 10.40 7.00 2.90
C PHE A 178 9.46 6.28 3.85
N ASN A 179 9.10 5.04 3.51
CA ASN A 179 8.15 4.25 4.30
C ASN A 179 8.53 2.78 4.32
N VAL A 180 8.51 2.21 5.51
CA VAL A 180 8.55 0.76 5.74
C VAL A 180 7.31 0.41 6.54
N SER A 181 6.59 -0.62 6.13
CA SER A 181 5.40 -1.08 6.85
C SER A 181 5.31 -2.59 6.93
N ARG A 182 4.58 -3.05 7.93
CA ARG A 182 4.17 -4.44 8.13
C ARG A 182 2.66 -4.47 8.26
N ILE A 183 1.99 -5.20 7.40
CA ILE A 183 0.54 -5.25 7.32
C ILE A 183 0.08 -6.70 7.50
N VAL A 184 -0.74 -6.95 8.52
CA VAL A 184 -1.29 -8.28 8.83
C VAL A 184 -2.74 -8.31 8.38
N TYR A 185 -3.05 -9.16 7.42
CA TYR A 185 -4.38 -9.23 6.80
C TYR A 185 -5.25 -10.35 7.35
N ASN A 186 -6.54 -10.05 7.46
CA ASN A 186 -7.58 -11.02 7.79
C ASN A 186 -7.86 -11.92 6.58
N TYR A 187 -7.53 -13.20 6.66
CA TYR A 187 -7.68 -14.17 5.57
C TYR A 187 -9.14 -14.41 5.13
N LYS A 188 -10.11 -14.12 6.01
CA LYS A 188 -11.54 -14.32 5.69
C LYS A 188 -12.11 -13.17 4.85
N THR A 189 -11.54 -11.96 4.95
CA THR A 189 -12.10 -10.76 4.34
C THR A 189 -11.23 -10.17 3.25
N THR A 190 -10.05 -10.76 2.99
CA THR A 190 -9.07 -10.17 2.07
C THR A 190 -8.66 -11.16 0.99
N HIS A 191 -8.90 -10.79 -0.25
CA HIS A 191 -8.40 -11.48 -1.43
C HIS A 191 -7.43 -10.57 -2.17
N PHE A 192 -6.37 -11.14 -2.74
CA PHE A 192 -5.35 -10.38 -3.44
C PHE A 192 -5.29 -10.76 -4.91
N TYR A 193 -5.12 -9.75 -5.74
CA TYR A 193 -4.93 -9.90 -7.16
C TYR A 193 -3.63 -9.24 -7.60
N ALA A 194 -2.78 -9.98 -8.29
CA ALA A 194 -1.60 -9.45 -8.97
C ALA A 194 -1.64 -9.89 -10.43
N SER A 195 -1.33 -8.98 -11.35
CA SER A 195 -1.21 -9.30 -12.77
C SER A 195 0.21 -9.07 -13.26
N ASN A 196 0.79 -10.04 -13.95
CA ASN A 196 1.99 -9.81 -14.75
C ASN A 196 1.57 -9.33 -16.13
N VAL A 197 2.19 -8.27 -16.59
CA VAL A 197 2.07 -7.75 -17.94
C VAL A 197 3.50 -7.61 -18.47
N ASP A 198 3.87 -8.48 -19.38
CA ASP A 198 5.13 -8.42 -20.13
C ASP A 198 5.12 -7.28 -21.17
#